data_6cb748db58bf54df6bd9a258fafe8f42
#
_entry.id   6cb748db58bf54df6bd9a258fafe8f42
#
_cell.length_a   1.000
_cell.length_b   1.000
_cell.length_c   1.000
_cell.angle_alpha   90.00
_cell.angle_beta   90.00
_cell.angle_gamma   90.00
#
_symmetry.space_group_name_H-M   'P 1'
#
loop_
_entity.id
_entity.type
_entity.pdbx_description
1 polymer ?
#
loop_
_entity_poly.entity_id
_entity_poly.type
_entity_poly.pdbx_seq_one_letter_code
_entity_poly.pdbx_strand_id
1 'polypeptide(L)'
;GKARKAGLIDDTRMRQLLQQSPDSIAASIAEFGYREELDEYADKLSGVDLVEAALNHNMDRDLNQVLAFCQGHLKGLVSIYVERFTYQKVKTALRAIHSGVSLEVVSEQVLPEQNEANLRWLELVNSSDTLQDAVSALEGTHFGRALTDLDGNDDLMALEDALDRHYYSSATKKLREGTTRHPMLLRYLRTEIDHRNVINLFRSLKQEMPAEKRSELMISGGKAITSTFLRQAAEAENEEA
;
A
#
# COMPACT_ATOMS: atom_id res chain seq x y z
N GLY A 1 11.16 15.82 -13.68
CA GLY A 1 11.96 15.21 -12.60
C GLY A 1 12.52 16.23 -11.62
N LYS A 2 13.48 17.10 -12.02
CA LYS A 2 14.13 18.04 -11.08
C LYS A 2 13.15 19.07 -10.50
N ALA A 3 12.25 19.63 -11.31
CA ALA A 3 11.25 20.62 -10.85
C ALA A 3 10.31 20.02 -9.79
N ARG A 4 9.80 18.80 -10.00
CA ARG A 4 8.96 18.11 -9.01
C ARG A 4 9.72 17.79 -7.72
N LYS A 5 10.99 17.39 -7.82
CA LYS A 5 11.82 17.16 -6.64
C LYS A 5 12.00 18.43 -5.80
N ALA A 6 12.09 19.59 -6.43
CA ALA A 6 12.20 20.88 -5.74
C ALA A 6 10.91 21.30 -4.99
N GLY A 7 9.74 20.74 -5.39
CA GLY A 7 8.47 20.97 -4.71
C GLY A 7 8.20 20.03 -3.52
N LEU A 8 9.06 19.04 -3.27
CA LEU A 8 8.89 18.16 -2.12
C LEU A 8 9.21 18.88 -0.81
N ILE A 9 8.46 18.51 0.23
CA ILE A 9 8.72 19.00 1.60
C ILE A 9 10.08 18.45 2.06
N ASP A 10 11.00 19.34 2.42
CA ASP A 10 12.32 18.95 2.91
C ASP A 10 12.27 18.46 4.39
N ASP A 11 13.37 17.83 4.85
CA ASP A 11 13.45 17.24 6.19
C ASP A 11 13.23 18.28 7.31
N THR A 12 13.63 19.52 7.11
CA THR A 12 13.48 20.59 8.11
C THR A 12 12.01 20.97 8.25
N ARG A 13 11.32 21.14 7.14
CA ARG A 13 9.87 21.41 7.09
C ARG A 13 9.07 20.24 7.61
N MET A 14 9.46 19.00 7.27
CA MET A 14 8.82 17.80 7.79
C MET A 14 8.87 17.76 9.33
N ARG A 15 10.01 18.07 9.94
CA ARG A 15 10.11 18.15 11.41
C ARG A 15 9.23 19.23 12.01
N GLN A 16 9.07 20.37 11.34
CA GLN A 16 8.17 21.45 11.78
C GLN A 16 6.71 21.01 11.70
N LEU A 17 6.30 20.33 10.62
CA LEU A 17 4.95 19.79 10.46
C LEU A 17 4.60 18.78 11.55
N LEU A 18 5.54 17.90 11.92
CA LEU A 18 5.32 16.89 12.97
C LEU A 18 5.07 17.49 14.38
N GLN A 19 5.32 18.76 14.58
CA GLN A 19 5.08 19.49 15.85
C GLN A 19 3.74 20.24 15.84
N GLN A 20 3.01 20.23 14.74
CA GLN A 20 1.76 20.97 14.56
C GLN A 20 0.52 20.10 14.85
N SER A 21 -0.61 20.74 15.12
CA SER A 21 -1.91 20.08 15.12
C SER A 21 -2.33 19.73 13.69
N PRO A 22 -3.20 18.72 13.48
CA PRO A 22 -3.66 18.33 12.14
C PRO A 22 -4.22 19.49 11.32
N ASP A 23 -5.01 20.37 11.92
CA ASP A 23 -5.57 21.54 11.21
C ASP A 23 -4.49 22.53 10.79
N SER A 24 -3.46 22.71 11.63
CA SER A 24 -2.31 23.56 11.30
C SER A 24 -1.43 22.93 10.21
N ILE A 25 -1.35 21.58 10.18
CA ILE A 25 -0.67 20.84 9.10
C ILE A 25 -1.38 21.10 7.77
N ALA A 26 -2.72 21.01 7.72
CA ALA A 26 -3.48 21.27 6.50
C ALA A 26 -3.19 22.67 5.93
N ALA A 27 -3.24 23.70 6.78
CA ALA A 27 -2.90 25.06 6.38
C ALA A 27 -1.45 25.21 5.87
N SER A 28 -0.50 24.55 6.55
CA SER A 28 0.92 24.60 6.18
C SER A 28 1.20 23.90 4.84
N ILE A 29 0.65 22.69 4.61
CA ILE A 29 0.89 21.96 3.34
C ILE A 29 0.19 22.63 2.14
N ALA A 30 -0.87 23.40 2.36
CA ALA A 30 -1.50 24.18 1.30
C ALA A 30 -0.51 25.15 0.62
N GLU A 31 0.47 25.65 1.36
CA GLU A 31 1.52 26.54 0.82
C GLU A 31 2.57 25.78 -0.02
N PHE A 32 2.64 24.43 0.13
CA PHE A 32 3.59 23.57 -0.57
C PHE A 32 3.02 22.86 -1.81
N GLY A 33 1.88 23.32 -2.30
CA GLY A 33 1.29 22.83 -3.55
C GLY A 33 0.19 21.79 -3.39
N TYR A 34 -0.33 21.59 -2.16
CA TYR A 34 -1.45 20.69 -1.87
C TYR A 34 -2.79 21.42 -1.71
N ARG A 35 -2.84 22.72 -2.01
CA ARG A 35 -4.05 23.55 -1.83
C ARG A 35 -5.23 23.02 -2.63
N GLU A 36 -5.01 22.62 -3.87
CA GLU A 36 -6.08 22.15 -4.77
C GLU A 36 -6.83 20.96 -4.15
N GLU A 37 -6.10 19.96 -3.70
CA GLU A 37 -6.70 18.77 -3.08
C GLU A 37 -7.29 19.07 -1.70
N LEU A 38 -6.66 19.94 -0.92
CA LEU A 38 -7.23 20.34 0.37
C LEU A 38 -8.56 21.06 0.20
N ASP A 39 -8.66 22.01 -0.74
CA ASP A 39 -9.88 22.75 -1.02
C ASP A 39 -11.00 21.82 -1.53
N GLU A 40 -10.64 20.75 -2.27
CA GLU A 40 -11.60 19.77 -2.79
C GLU A 40 -12.28 18.94 -1.70
N TYR A 41 -11.59 18.68 -0.59
CA TYR A 41 -12.10 17.84 0.50
C TYR A 41 -12.56 18.63 1.73
N ALA A 42 -12.27 19.93 1.83
CA ALA A 42 -12.49 20.73 3.04
C ALA A 42 -13.97 20.85 3.46
N ASP A 43 -14.91 20.67 2.53
CA ASP A 43 -16.35 20.71 2.83
C ASP A 43 -16.85 19.44 3.53
N LYS A 44 -16.14 18.30 3.37
CA LYS A 44 -16.54 17.01 3.88
C LYS A 44 -15.61 16.48 4.98
N LEU A 45 -14.33 16.82 4.93
CA LEU A 45 -13.29 16.29 5.81
C LEU A 45 -12.59 17.40 6.60
N SER A 46 -12.05 17.05 7.75
CA SER A 46 -11.26 17.96 8.58
C SER A 46 -10.10 17.20 9.29
N GLY A 47 -9.15 17.94 9.86
CA GLY A 47 -8.08 17.37 10.65
C GLY A 47 -7.22 16.37 9.89
N VAL A 48 -7.04 15.18 10.47
CA VAL A 48 -6.18 14.11 9.91
C VAL A 48 -6.75 13.57 8.61
N ASP A 49 -8.07 13.35 8.55
CA ASP A 49 -8.73 12.74 7.40
C ASP A 49 -8.63 13.64 6.15
N LEU A 50 -8.75 14.95 6.33
CA LEU A 50 -8.54 15.93 5.27
C LEU A 50 -7.10 15.88 4.73
N VAL A 51 -6.12 15.87 5.61
CA VAL A 51 -4.70 15.82 5.23
C VAL A 51 -4.40 14.50 4.50
N GLU A 52 -4.89 13.39 5.01
CA GLU A 52 -4.66 12.07 4.40
C GLU A 52 -5.29 11.97 3.01
N ALA A 53 -6.55 12.38 2.86
CA ALA A 53 -7.24 12.38 1.57
C ALA A 53 -6.50 13.25 0.53
N ALA A 54 -6.13 14.48 0.90
CA ALA A 54 -5.42 15.40 0.02
C ALA A 54 -4.05 14.86 -0.41
N LEU A 55 -3.26 14.32 0.52
CA LEU A 55 -1.95 13.75 0.23
C LEU A 55 -2.05 12.51 -0.68
N ASN A 56 -3.01 11.62 -0.43
CA ASN A 56 -3.25 10.44 -1.26
C ASN A 56 -3.69 10.83 -2.67
N HIS A 57 -4.59 11.79 -2.82
CA HIS A 57 -5.03 12.27 -4.14
C HIS A 57 -3.87 12.90 -4.92
N ASN A 58 -3.12 13.80 -4.29
CA ASN A 58 -1.94 14.41 -4.91
C ASN A 58 -0.92 13.35 -5.34
N MET A 59 -0.64 12.35 -4.49
CA MET A 59 0.25 11.25 -4.83
C MET A 59 -0.24 10.47 -6.05
N ASP A 60 -1.51 10.08 -6.10
CA ASP A 60 -2.09 9.36 -7.22
C ASP A 60 -2.01 10.17 -8.52
N ARG A 61 -2.35 11.46 -8.47
CA ARG A 61 -2.23 12.38 -9.60
C ARG A 61 -0.80 12.47 -10.10
N ASP A 62 0.15 12.64 -9.20
CA ASP A 62 1.57 12.75 -9.54
C ASP A 62 2.14 11.46 -10.12
N LEU A 63 1.80 10.30 -9.57
CA LEU A 63 2.22 9.00 -10.07
C LEU A 63 1.64 8.72 -11.47
N ASN A 64 0.36 9.03 -11.69
CA ASN A 64 -0.29 8.90 -12.99
C ASN A 64 0.37 9.81 -14.04
N GLN A 65 0.68 11.06 -13.69
CA GLN A 65 1.39 11.97 -14.58
C GLN A 65 2.81 11.47 -14.88
N VAL A 66 3.53 10.94 -13.90
CA VAL A 66 4.87 10.34 -14.14
C VAL A 66 4.76 9.16 -15.10
N LEU A 67 3.78 8.28 -14.92
CA LEU A 67 3.53 7.15 -15.82
C LEU A 67 3.18 7.61 -17.26
N ALA A 68 2.42 8.70 -17.40
CA ALA A 68 2.06 9.26 -18.70
C ALA A 68 3.29 9.80 -19.45
N PHE A 69 4.28 10.37 -18.75
CA PHE A 69 5.53 10.84 -19.36
C PHE A 69 6.52 9.71 -19.68
N CYS A 70 6.40 8.57 -19.03
CA CYS A 70 7.32 7.45 -19.22
C CYS A 70 6.95 6.64 -20.45
N GLN A 71 7.96 6.18 -21.21
CA GLN A 71 7.78 5.32 -22.38
C GLN A 71 8.71 4.10 -22.30
N GLY A 72 8.35 3.04 -23.03
CA GLY A 72 9.16 1.84 -23.18
C GLY A 72 9.61 1.24 -21.85
N HIS A 73 10.89 0.92 -21.75
CA HIS A 73 11.50 0.31 -20.55
C HIS A 73 11.29 1.13 -19.27
N LEU A 74 11.42 2.46 -19.33
CA LEU A 74 11.25 3.32 -18.16
C LEU A 74 9.81 3.25 -17.62
N LYS A 75 8.80 3.23 -18.50
CA LYS A 75 7.41 3.05 -18.10
C LYS A 75 7.22 1.74 -17.36
N GLY A 76 7.80 0.64 -17.86
CA GLY A 76 7.75 -0.66 -17.20
C GLY A 76 8.36 -0.64 -15.79
N LEU A 77 9.50 0.01 -15.60
CA LEU A 77 10.14 0.14 -14.28
C LEU A 77 9.31 0.96 -13.31
N VAL A 78 8.81 2.11 -13.75
CA VAL A 78 7.97 2.99 -12.91
C VAL A 78 6.66 2.29 -12.56
N SER A 79 6.05 1.57 -13.50
CA SER A 79 4.82 0.79 -13.26
C SER A 79 5.01 -0.24 -12.14
N ILE A 80 6.15 -0.95 -12.10
CA ILE A 80 6.43 -1.93 -11.02
C ILE A 80 6.39 -1.24 -9.63
N TYR A 81 6.96 -0.05 -9.52
CA TYR A 81 6.95 0.70 -8.26
C TYR A 81 5.56 1.24 -7.91
N VAL A 82 4.86 1.81 -8.89
CA VAL A 82 3.53 2.42 -8.69
C VAL A 82 2.47 1.37 -8.34
N GLU A 83 2.59 0.15 -8.88
CA GLU A 83 1.67 -0.96 -8.61
C GLU A 83 1.47 -1.24 -7.12
N ARG A 84 2.47 -0.97 -6.27
CA ARG A 84 2.35 -1.11 -4.79
C ARG A 84 1.19 -0.32 -4.20
N PHE A 85 0.95 0.89 -4.70
CA PHE A 85 -0.13 1.76 -4.21
C PHE A 85 -1.49 1.22 -4.63
N THR A 86 -1.57 0.58 -5.80
CA THR A 86 -2.78 -0.13 -6.23
C THR A 86 -3.08 -1.32 -5.31
N TYR A 87 -2.06 -2.09 -4.89
CA TYR A 87 -2.24 -3.16 -3.90
C TYR A 87 -2.72 -2.62 -2.54
N GLN A 88 -2.26 -1.44 -2.11
CA GLN A 88 -2.79 -0.82 -0.89
C GLN A 88 -4.29 -0.48 -1.03
N LYS A 89 -4.72 0.05 -2.16
CA LYS A 89 -6.13 0.36 -2.42
C LYS A 89 -7.02 -0.89 -2.42
N VAL A 90 -6.57 -2.00 -3.01
CA VAL A 90 -7.27 -3.29 -2.92
C VAL A 90 -7.46 -3.68 -1.45
N LYS A 91 -6.40 -3.64 -0.65
CA LYS A 91 -6.47 -3.97 0.78
C LYS A 91 -7.41 -3.02 1.53
N THR A 92 -7.40 -1.73 1.21
CA THR A 92 -8.34 -0.76 1.79
C THR A 92 -9.79 -1.11 1.46
N ALA A 93 -10.09 -1.49 0.21
CA ALA A 93 -11.42 -1.94 -0.18
C ALA A 93 -11.84 -3.23 0.57
N LEU A 94 -10.95 -4.23 0.67
CA LEU A 94 -11.22 -5.46 1.42
C LEU A 94 -11.48 -5.18 2.90
N ARG A 95 -10.75 -4.25 3.53
CA ARG A 95 -11.00 -3.83 4.92
C ARG A 95 -12.37 -3.18 5.08
N ALA A 96 -12.77 -2.32 4.15
CA ALA A 96 -14.07 -1.66 4.16
C ALA A 96 -15.21 -2.69 4.07
N ILE A 97 -15.11 -3.65 3.15
CA ILE A 97 -16.07 -4.76 3.00
C ILE A 97 -16.12 -5.60 4.28
N HIS A 98 -14.97 -6.02 4.80
CA HIS A 98 -14.90 -6.84 6.01
C HIS A 98 -15.50 -6.14 7.24
N SER A 99 -15.31 -4.83 7.34
CA SER A 99 -15.82 -4.03 8.47
C SER A 99 -17.29 -3.66 8.32
N GLY A 100 -17.94 -3.95 7.19
CA GLY A 100 -19.33 -3.62 6.93
C GLY A 100 -19.61 -2.11 6.92
N VAL A 101 -18.61 -1.29 6.58
CA VAL A 101 -18.75 0.16 6.50
C VAL A 101 -19.61 0.51 5.28
N SER A 102 -20.57 1.42 5.44
CA SER A 102 -21.44 1.82 4.33
C SER A 102 -20.67 2.44 3.18
N LEU A 103 -21.12 2.23 1.95
CA LEU A 103 -20.50 2.78 0.75
C LEU A 103 -20.38 4.32 0.83
N GLU A 104 -21.37 5.00 1.44
CA GLU A 104 -21.35 6.45 1.65
C GLU A 104 -20.13 6.88 2.46
N VAL A 105 -19.88 6.24 3.60
CA VAL A 105 -18.70 6.52 4.44
C VAL A 105 -17.41 6.16 3.70
N VAL A 106 -17.38 5.03 2.98
CA VAL A 106 -16.21 4.63 2.21
C VAL A 106 -15.90 5.65 1.12
N SER A 107 -16.91 6.11 0.36
CA SER A 107 -16.74 7.06 -0.74
C SER A 107 -16.45 8.49 -0.28
N GLU A 108 -16.72 8.82 0.97
CA GLU A 108 -16.42 10.15 1.51
C GLU A 108 -15.09 10.19 2.27
N GLN A 109 -14.75 9.16 3.06
CA GLN A 109 -13.66 9.23 4.03
C GLN A 109 -12.51 8.25 3.76
N VAL A 110 -12.79 7.04 3.25
CA VAL A 110 -11.79 5.96 3.15
C VAL A 110 -11.16 5.92 1.76
N LEU A 111 -11.98 5.97 0.74
CA LEU A 111 -11.61 6.01 -0.68
C LEU A 111 -12.39 7.14 -1.37
N PRO A 112 -12.07 8.41 -1.11
CA PRO A 112 -12.85 9.54 -1.61
C PRO A 112 -13.07 9.46 -3.13
N GLU A 113 -14.33 9.60 -3.56
CA GLU A 113 -14.75 9.46 -4.97
C GLU A 113 -14.15 10.52 -5.89
N GLN A 114 -13.78 11.69 -5.35
CA GLN A 114 -13.12 12.77 -6.09
C GLN A 114 -11.75 12.32 -6.64
N ASN A 115 -11.13 11.35 -6.02
CA ASN A 115 -9.91 10.74 -6.55
C ASN A 115 -10.25 9.61 -7.52
N GLU A 116 -10.16 9.88 -8.83
CA GLU A 116 -10.46 8.90 -9.90
C GLU A 116 -9.76 7.54 -9.72
N ALA A 117 -8.58 7.53 -9.09
CA ALA A 117 -7.85 6.29 -8.80
C ALA A 117 -8.57 5.38 -7.79
N ASN A 118 -9.61 5.87 -7.10
CA ASN A 118 -10.43 5.12 -6.15
C ASN A 118 -11.67 4.49 -6.78
N LEU A 119 -12.17 5.02 -7.91
CA LEU A 119 -13.48 4.65 -8.48
C LEU A 119 -13.64 3.13 -8.68
N ARG A 120 -12.62 2.47 -9.22
CA ARG A 120 -12.63 1.00 -9.38
C ARG A 120 -12.80 0.25 -8.05
N TRP A 121 -12.23 0.77 -6.99
CA TRP A 121 -12.26 0.14 -5.66
C TRP A 121 -13.56 0.42 -4.94
N LEU A 122 -14.16 1.58 -5.18
CA LEU A 122 -15.53 1.88 -4.77
C LEU A 122 -16.54 0.96 -5.47
N GLU A 123 -16.35 0.66 -6.75
CA GLU A 123 -17.18 -0.31 -7.47
C GLU A 123 -17.05 -1.71 -6.85
N LEU A 124 -15.83 -2.14 -6.48
CA LEU A 124 -15.62 -3.40 -5.77
C LEU A 124 -16.37 -3.42 -4.43
N VAL A 125 -16.28 -2.35 -3.63
CA VAL A 125 -17.02 -2.24 -2.35
C VAL A 125 -18.52 -2.27 -2.57
N ASN A 126 -19.03 -1.56 -3.59
CA ASN A 126 -20.46 -1.50 -3.89
C ASN A 126 -21.04 -2.83 -4.39
N SER A 127 -20.22 -3.66 -5.03
CA SER A 127 -20.65 -4.94 -5.65
C SER A 127 -20.38 -6.16 -4.77
N SER A 128 -19.86 -5.98 -3.54
CA SER A 128 -19.44 -7.08 -2.69
C SER A 128 -19.97 -6.90 -1.27
N ASP A 129 -20.79 -7.82 -0.81
CA ASP A 129 -21.29 -7.84 0.57
C ASP A 129 -20.32 -8.57 1.52
N THR A 130 -19.50 -9.47 0.98
CA THR A 130 -18.56 -10.32 1.73
C THR A 130 -17.16 -10.30 1.10
N LEU A 131 -16.15 -10.74 1.86
CA LEU A 131 -14.80 -10.94 1.30
C LEU A 131 -14.79 -11.97 0.17
N GLN A 132 -15.65 -12.99 0.24
CA GLN A 132 -15.82 -14.01 -0.82
C GLN A 132 -16.30 -13.37 -2.12
N ASP A 133 -17.28 -12.47 -2.06
CA ASP A 133 -17.78 -11.75 -3.24
C ASP A 133 -16.67 -10.88 -3.85
N ALA A 134 -15.90 -10.19 -3.01
CA ALA A 134 -14.78 -9.37 -3.45
C ALA A 134 -13.68 -10.20 -4.13
N VAL A 135 -13.34 -11.37 -3.59
CA VAL A 135 -12.39 -12.29 -4.21
C VAL A 135 -12.90 -12.77 -5.57
N SER A 136 -14.17 -13.14 -5.64
CA SER A 136 -14.81 -13.56 -6.90
C SER A 136 -14.84 -12.43 -7.94
N ALA A 137 -15.14 -11.20 -7.52
CA ALA A 137 -15.10 -10.02 -8.40
C ALA A 137 -13.69 -9.69 -8.93
N LEU A 138 -12.66 -10.09 -8.19
CA LEU A 138 -11.27 -9.92 -8.61
C LEU A 138 -10.74 -11.05 -9.49
N GLU A 139 -11.50 -12.15 -9.69
CA GLU A 139 -11.11 -13.24 -10.59
C GLU A 139 -10.75 -12.73 -12.00
N GLY A 140 -9.76 -13.37 -12.62
CA GLY A 140 -9.25 -12.94 -13.92
C GLY A 140 -8.29 -11.75 -13.87
N THR A 141 -8.19 -11.03 -12.76
CA THR A 141 -7.18 -10.01 -12.54
C THR A 141 -5.89 -10.60 -11.94
N HIS A 142 -4.81 -9.82 -11.94
CA HIS A 142 -3.58 -10.25 -11.25
C HIS A 142 -3.73 -10.26 -9.72
N PHE A 143 -4.70 -9.53 -9.15
CA PHE A 143 -5.05 -9.59 -7.74
C PHE A 143 -5.77 -10.90 -7.41
N GLY A 144 -6.73 -11.31 -8.24
CA GLY A 144 -7.45 -12.57 -8.08
C GLY A 144 -6.51 -13.77 -8.07
N ARG A 145 -5.46 -13.77 -8.92
CA ARG A 145 -4.43 -14.83 -8.90
C ARG A 145 -3.72 -14.99 -7.56
N ALA A 146 -3.60 -13.91 -6.80
CA ALA A 146 -2.99 -13.96 -5.47
C ALA A 146 -3.93 -14.57 -4.41
N LEU A 147 -5.23 -14.52 -4.67
CA LEU A 147 -6.28 -14.83 -3.69
C LEU A 147 -6.95 -16.20 -3.93
N THR A 148 -6.89 -16.71 -5.18
CA THR A 148 -7.62 -17.93 -5.59
C THR A 148 -7.14 -19.21 -4.87
N ASP A 149 -5.88 -19.24 -4.45
CA ASP A 149 -5.27 -20.43 -3.82
C ASP A 149 -5.46 -20.47 -2.29
N LEU A 150 -6.20 -19.52 -1.72
CA LEU A 150 -6.46 -19.47 -0.29
C LEU A 150 -7.69 -20.29 0.07
N ASP A 151 -7.51 -21.32 0.88
CA ASP A 151 -8.58 -22.03 1.56
C ASP A 151 -9.22 -21.13 2.61
N GLY A 152 -10.48 -20.75 2.43
CA GLY A 152 -11.21 -19.89 3.35
C GLY A 152 -10.96 -18.40 3.10
N ASN A 153 -11.69 -17.83 2.15
CA ASN A 153 -11.61 -16.42 1.76
C ASN A 153 -12.21 -15.43 2.78
N ASP A 154 -12.43 -15.85 4.03
CA ASP A 154 -13.05 -15.04 5.09
C ASP A 154 -12.02 -14.40 6.02
N ASP A 155 -10.74 -14.79 5.91
CA ASP A 155 -9.65 -14.22 6.71
C ASP A 155 -9.00 -13.02 5.98
N LEU A 156 -9.39 -11.81 6.37
CA LEU A 156 -8.86 -10.57 5.84
C LEU A 156 -7.32 -10.51 5.90
N MET A 157 -6.72 -10.99 7.01
CA MET A 157 -5.27 -10.95 7.18
C MET A 157 -4.58 -11.88 6.17
N ALA A 158 -5.10 -13.08 5.96
CA ALA A 158 -4.58 -14.01 4.97
C ALA A 158 -4.66 -13.44 3.54
N LEU A 159 -5.78 -12.76 3.20
CA LEU A 159 -5.95 -12.09 1.91
C LEU A 159 -4.92 -10.95 1.72
N GLU A 160 -4.74 -10.10 2.73
CA GLU A 160 -3.76 -9.01 2.68
C GLU A 160 -2.32 -9.51 2.53
N ASP A 161 -1.96 -10.55 3.25
CA ASP A 161 -0.62 -11.16 3.19
C ASP A 161 -0.37 -11.83 1.83
N ALA A 162 -1.37 -12.50 1.26
CA ALA A 162 -1.27 -13.07 -0.08
C ALA A 162 -1.05 -11.98 -1.13
N LEU A 163 -1.76 -10.85 -1.04
CA LEU A 163 -1.56 -9.69 -1.90
C LEU A 163 -0.14 -9.13 -1.76
N ASP A 164 0.36 -8.94 -0.55
CA ASP A 164 1.72 -8.44 -0.32
C ASP A 164 2.78 -9.42 -0.87
N ARG A 165 2.67 -10.72 -0.59
CA ARG A 165 3.56 -11.73 -1.15
C ARG A 165 3.55 -11.75 -2.68
N HIS A 166 2.36 -11.65 -3.28
CA HIS A 166 2.23 -11.63 -4.74
C HIS A 166 2.88 -10.38 -5.35
N TYR A 167 2.67 -9.20 -4.77
CA TYR A 167 3.31 -7.96 -5.23
C TYR A 167 4.83 -8.10 -5.22
N TYR A 168 5.43 -8.44 -4.08
CA TYR A 168 6.88 -8.51 -3.95
C TYR A 168 7.51 -9.62 -4.81
N SER A 169 6.86 -10.79 -4.90
CA SER A 169 7.31 -11.89 -5.75
C SER A 169 7.29 -11.49 -7.23
N SER A 170 6.18 -10.94 -7.71
CA SER A 170 6.01 -10.49 -9.09
C SER A 170 6.99 -9.36 -9.43
N ALA A 171 7.08 -8.33 -8.58
CA ALA A 171 7.95 -7.18 -8.78
C ALA A 171 9.44 -7.58 -8.80
N THR A 172 9.88 -8.40 -7.85
CA THR A 172 11.27 -8.87 -7.82
C THR A 172 11.62 -9.77 -9.00
N LYS A 173 10.69 -10.62 -9.45
CA LYS A 173 10.86 -11.43 -10.66
C LYS A 173 11.04 -10.55 -11.90
N LYS A 174 10.14 -9.59 -12.12
CA LYS A 174 10.21 -8.63 -13.23
C LYS A 174 11.54 -7.87 -13.25
N LEU A 175 12.09 -7.51 -12.08
CA LEU A 175 13.34 -6.76 -11.96
C LEU A 175 14.61 -7.61 -12.06
N ARG A 176 14.53 -8.93 -11.93
CA ARG A 176 15.65 -9.86 -12.14
C ARG A 176 15.82 -10.24 -13.60
N GLU A 177 14.73 -10.35 -14.32
CA GLU A 177 14.65 -10.99 -15.62
C GLU A 177 14.07 -10.07 -16.69
N GLY A 178 14.41 -10.33 -17.94
CA GLY A 178 13.80 -9.69 -19.10
C GLY A 178 14.16 -8.23 -19.30
N THR A 179 13.26 -7.52 -19.98
CA THR A 179 13.44 -6.12 -20.41
C THR A 179 13.38 -5.10 -19.27
N THR A 180 12.85 -5.50 -18.10
CA THR A 180 12.73 -4.64 -16.90
C THR A 180 13.81 -4.91 -15.85
N ARG A 181 14.86 -5.66 -16.20
CA ARG A 181 15.98 -5.92 -15.28
C ARG A 181 16.60 -4.62 -14.78
N HIS A 182 16.55 -4.39 -13.45
CA HIS A 182 17.07 -3.17 -12.83
C HIS A 182 17.65 -3.43 -11.43
N PRO A 183 18.98 -3.63 -11.29
CA PRO A 183 19.60 -4.04 -10.03
C PRO A 183 19.37 -3.10 -8.85
N MET A 184 19.36 -1.78 -9.08
CA MET A 184 19.14 -0.81 -7.99
C MET A 184 17.72 -0.84 -7.46
N LEU A 185 16.71 -0.88 -8.33
CA LEU A 185 15.30 -0.98 -7.93
C LEU A 185 15.03 -2.33 -7.26
N LEU A 186 15.62 -3.42 -7.78
CA LEU A 186 15.57 -4.74 -7.13
C LEU A 186 16.17 -4.68 -5.72
N ARG A 187 17.33 -4.03 -5.54
CA ARG A 187 17.95 -3.87 -4.22
C ARG A 187 17.06 -3.09 -3.27
N TYR A 188 16.41 -2.04 -3.76
CA TYR A 188 15.45 -1.24 -2.98
C TYR A 188 14.28 -2.11 -2.51
N LEU A 189 13.59 -2.82 -3.42
CA LEU A 189 12.47 -3.69 -3.05
C LEU A 189 12.87 -4.81 -2.08
N ARG A 190 14.06 -5.39 -2.27
CA ARG A 190 14.57 -6.42 -1.34
C ARG A 190 14.83 -5.86 0.07
N THR A 191 15.24 -4.60 0.18
CA THR A 191 15.36 -3.92 1.49
C THR A 191 13.97 -3.66 2.08
N GLU A 192 12.97 -3.29 1.27
CA GLU A 192 11.58 -3.16 1.75
C GLU A 192 11.02 -4.49 2.26
N ILE A 193 11.33 -5.61 1.59
CA ILE A 193 10.95 -6.95 2.07
C ILE A 193 11.54 -7.20 3.46
N ASP A 194 12.83 -6.90 3.67
CA ASP A 194 13.45 -7.05 4.99
C ASP A 194 12.72 -6.23 6.06
N HIS A 195 12.42 -4.95 5.78
CA HIS A 195 11.67 -4.11 6.71
C HIS A 195 10.27 -4.64 7.00
N ARG A 196 9.56 -5.10 5.97
CA ARG A 196 8.22 -5.68 6.12
C ARG A 196 8.27 -6.94 7.00
N ASN A 197 9.23 -7.82 6.77
CA ASN A 197 9.41 -9.03 7.56
C ASN A 197 9.69 -8.74 9.03
N VAL A 198 10.53 -7.74 9.32
CA VAL A 198 10.78 -7.30 10.71
C VAL A 198 9.46 -6.82 11.37
N ILE A 199 8.71 -5.97 10.68
CA ILE A 199 7.43 -5.46 11.20
C ILE A 199 6.43 -6.61 11.41
N ASN A 200 6.30 -7.53 10.45
CA ASN A 200 5.40 -8.67 10.54
C ASN A 200 5.80 -9.59 11.71
N LEU A 201 7.09 -9.85 11.88
CA LEU A 201 7.60 -10.66 12.99
C LEU A 201 7.22 -10.06 14.34
N PHE A 202 7.59 -8.80 14.59
CA PHE A 202 7.28 -8.15 15.88
C PHE A 202 5.78 -8.04 16.14
N ARG A 203 4.97 -7.72 15.13
CA ARG A 203 3.51 -7.70 15.27
C ARG A 203 2.94 -9.06 15.63
N SER A 204 3.40 -10.12 14.95
CA SER A 204 2.92 -11.48 15.18
C SER A 204 3.36 -12.05 16.53
N LEU A 205 4.57 -11.69 17.00
CA LEU A 205 5.03 -12.01 18.35
C LEU A 205 4.17 -11.29 19.41
N LYS A 206 3.93 -10.00 19.25
CA LYS A 206 3.08 -9.20 20.15
C LYS A 206 1.64 -9.71 20.20
N GLN A 207 1.15 -10.31 19.12
CA GLN A 207 -0.18 -10.92 19.03
C GLN A 207 -0.19 -12.38 19.49
N GLU A 208 0.92 -12.89 20.00
CA GLU A 208 1.09 -14.28 20.45
C GLU A 208 0.68 -15.32 19.40
N MET A 209 0.89 -14.98 18.10
CA MET A 209 0.56 -15.90 17.01
C MET A 209 1.39 -17.18 17.07
N PRO A 210 0.83 -18.36 16.73
CA PRO A 210 1.61 -19.60 16.60
C PRO A 210 2.75 -19.48 15.58
N ALA A 211 3.89 -20.13 15.85
CA ALA A 211 5.09 -20.06 15.01
C ALA A 211 4.84 -20.42 13.53
N GLU A 212 3.96 -21.39 13.28
CA GLU A 212 3.55 -21.80 11.93
C GLU A 212 2.91 -20.64 11.18
N LYS A 213 1.93 -19.96 11.78
CA LYS A 213 1.28 -18.79 11.20
C LYS A 213 2.24 -17.62 11.04
N ARG A 214 3.15 -17.40 11.99
CA ARG A 214 4.19 -16.36 11.86
C ARG A 214 5.09 -16.60 10.65
N SER A 215 5.45 -17.85 10.40
CA SER A 215 6.27 -18.23 9.23
C SER A 215 5.56 -17.95 7.91
N GLU A 216 4.24 -18.12 7.84
CA GLU A 216 3.41 -17.81 6.66
C GLU A 216 3.36 -16.32 6.30
N LEU A 217 3.49 -15.44 7.31
CA LEU A 217 3.52 -13.99 7.09
C LEU A 217 4.82 -13.49 6.44
N MET A 218 5.86 -14.32 6.41
CA MET A 218 7.18 -13.90 5.93
C MET A 218 7.26 -13.89 4.41
N ILE A 219 7.78 -12.79 3.87
CA ILE A 219 7.96 -12.58 2.44
C ILE A 219 9.38 -13.02 2.05
N SER A 220 9.47 -13.95 1.10
CA SER A 220 10.76 -14.44 0.60
C SER A 220 11.47 -13.41 -0.30
N GLY A 221 12.79 -13.44 -0.31
CA GLY A 221 13.58 -12.67 -1.27
C GLY A 221 14.16 -11.36 -0.74
N GLY A 222 14.20 -11.16 0.55
CA GLY A 222 14.88 -10.04 1.21
C GLY A 222 16.35 -9.89 0.81
N LYS A 223 16.97 -8.80 1.21
CA LYS A 223 18.36 -8.47 0.89
C LYS A 223 19.34 -9.00 1.93
N ALA A 224 19.07 -8.73 3.20
CA ALA A 224 19.95 -9.04 4.32
C ALA A 224 19.40 -10.17 5.20
N ILE A 225 18.09 -10.26 5.32
CA ILE A 225 17.42 -11.25 6.17
C ILE A 225 17.15 -12.51 5.35
N THR A 226 17.77 -13.61 5.73
CA THR A 226 17.63 -14.90 5.04
C THR A 226 16.34 -15.61 5.45
N SER A 227 15.80 -16.46 4.58
CA SER A 227 14.63 -17.29 4.91
C SER A 227 14.91 -18.24 6.10
N THR A 228 16.16 -18.67 6.29
CA THR A 228 16.56 -19.48 7.45
C THR A 228 16.46 -18.68 8.74
N PHE A 229 16.97 -17.44 8.75
CA PHE A 229 16.84 -16.54 9.91
C PHE A 229 15.38 -16.23 10.23
N LEU A 230 14.56 -15.91 9.20
CA LEU A 230 13.14 -15.64 9.40
C LEU A 230 12.40 -16.81 10.04
N ARG A 231 12.69 -18.04 9.60
CA ARG A 231 12.09 -19.23 10.18
C ARG A 231 12.49 -19.41 11.65
N GLN A 232 13.79 -19.24 11.96
CA GLN A 232 14.26 -19.31 13.35
C GLN A 232 13.65 -18.21 14.22
N ALA A 233 13.58 -17.00 13.71
CA ALA A 233 12.98 -15.89 14.44
C ALA A 233 11.44 -16.08 14.63
N ALA A 234 10.76 -16.74 13.69
CA ALA A 234 9.34 -17.08 13.84
C ALA A 234 9.09 -18.11 14.95
N GLU A 235 10.09 -18.93 15.31
CA GLU A 235 10.04 -19.89 16.41
C GLU A 235 10.32 -19.27 17.79
N ALA A 236 10.73 -17.98 17.84
CA ALA A 236 11.00 -17.29 19.11
C ALA A 236 9.75 -17.26 20.01
N GLU A 237 9.94 -17.37 21.32
CA GLU A 237 8.83 -17.39 22.29
C GLU A 237 8.26 -15.99 22.52
N ASN A 238 9.08 -14.95 22.44
CA ASN A 238 8.69 -13.56 22.66
C ASN A 238 9.63 -12.58 21.91
N GLU A 239 9.40 -11.27 22.09
CA GLU A 239 10.14 -10.18 21.45
C GLU A 239 11.61 -10.06 21.93
N GLU A 240 11.95 -10.69 23.05
CA GLU A 240 13.29 -10.61 23.68
C GLU A 240 14.20 -11.81 23.31
N ALA A 241 13.61 -12.88 22.74
CA ALA A 241 14.31 -14.09 22.34
C ALA A 241 14.91 -13.97 20.94
#